data_c75bd617fd6ba26a52351178ab077719
#
_entry.id   c75bd617fd6ba26a52351178ab077719
#
_cell.length_a   1.000
_cell.length_b   1.000
_cell.length_c   1.000
_cell.angle_alpha   90.00
_cell.angle_beta   90.00
_cell.angle_gamma   90.00
#
_symmetry.space_group_name_H-M   'P 1'
#
loop_
_entity.id
_entity.type
_entity.pdbx_description
1 polymer ?
#
loop_
_entity_poly.entity_id
_entity_poly.type
_entity_poly.pdbx_seq_one_letter_code
_entity_poly.pdbx_strand_id
1 'polypeptide(L)'
;MAKDIIESWEERDVLSPEFYVPEYIEKIADKVLLNYKFKVYSMFVVTTKSDKGGAIWKLETSVGPKSLKLLHRRPSRSIFSLGAQEYLVEVQKASVPPIIKTKDGENFVEAGGKLWFVAEWIESLTPVSKDLEGAKHLCYALGEFHRLSKGHIPPKNAEIASRLHKWPRTFEKVIEKMDWLRCIAQVYPEMPASPYLLEVVDEFENQAKKSLERLNQSSYWDLVKKGNSYWGLVHQDYGWSNGQMGDNGMWIIDLDGVAFDLPIRDLRKLISGTMADNYVWDTTWVREMISAYHKANPISLELYEILLIDLSLPNEFYKNLKEAVFSPETFLDERAIQLIDTIVATDQTKWPVLKEIKNDWKELKKK
;
A
#
# COMPACT_ATOMS: atom_id res chain seq x y z
N MET A 1 -25.37 -3.85 -29.54
CA MET A 1 -25.19 -4.64 -28.33
C MET A 1 -24.62 -3.69 -27.29
N ALA A 2 -25.32 -3.48 -26.16
CA ALA A 2 -24.75 -2.72 -25.04
C ALA A 2 -23.47 -3.45 -24.65
N LYS A 3 -22.34 -2.72 -24.57
CA LYS A 3 -21.11 -3.27 -24.01
C LYS A 3 -21.42 -3.49 -22.54
N ASP A 4 -21.38 -4.74 -22.08
CA ASP A 4 -21.50 -5.06 -20.65
C ASP A 4 -20.35 -4.36 -19.92
N ILE A 5 -20.63 -3.21 -19.33
CA ILE A 5 -19.65 -2.45 -18.53
C ILE A 5 -19.58 -3.11 -17.16
N ILE A 6 -18.37 -3.40 -16.71
CA ILE A 6 -18.14 -3.97 -15.38
C ILE A 6 -18.19 -2.85 -14.35
N GLU A 7 -19.19 -2.90 -13.49
CA GLU A 7 -19.39 -2.01 -12.35
C GLU A 7 -19.05 -2.72 -11.03
N SER A 8 -19.21 -2.03 -9.92
CA SER A 8 -19.20 -2.65 -8.60
C SER A 8 -20.38 -3.63 -8.46
N TRP A 9 -20.20 -4.66 -7.65
CA TRP A 9 -21.26 -5.63 -7.35
C TRP A 9 -21.32 -5.89 -5.84
N GLU A 10 -22.48 -6.35 -5.38
CA GLU A 10 -22.67 -6.76 -3.99
C GLU A 10 -22.11 -8.17 -3.79
N GLU A 11 -21.40 -8.37 -2.68
CA GLU A 11 -21.02 -9.70 -2.25
C GLU A 11 -22.28 -10.45 -1.79
N ARG A 12 -22.41 -11.74 -2.14
CA ARG A 12 -23.50 -12.55 -1.62
C ARG A 12 -23.28 -12.79 -0.12
N ASP A 13 -24.40 -12.83 0.63
CA ASP A 13 -24.43 -12.99 2.08
C ASP A 13 -23.44 -14.03 2.63
N VAL A 14 -22.88 -13.69 3.79
CA VAL A 14 -21.72 -14.22 4.51
C VAL A 14 -21.77 -15.72 4.90
N LEU A 15 -22.67 -16.52 4.37
CA LEU A 15 -22.77 -17.95 4.64
C LEU A 15 -21.94 -18.83 3.68
N SER A 16 -21.36 -18.27 2.62
CA SER A 16 -20.44 -18.98 1.73
C SER A 16 -19.03 -18.48 1.93
N PRO A 17 -18.02 -19.34 2.21
CA PRO A 17 -16.62 -18.95 2.30
C PRO A 17 -16.00 -18.61 0.95
N GLU A 18 -16.76 -18.67 -0.15
CA GLU A 18 -16.29 -18.46 -1.51
C GLU A 18 -16.56 -17.00 -1.96
N PHE A 19 -15.53 -16.36 -2.47
CA PHE A 19 -15.65 -15.04 -3.10
C PHE A 19 -16.59 -15.11 -4.30
N TYR A 20 -17.58 -14.23 -4.33
CA TYR A 20 -18.58 -14.20 -5.41
C TYR A 20 -18.17 -13.24 -6.54
N VAL A 21 -18.26 -13.73 -7.77
CA VAL A 21 -18.16 -12.90 -8.98
C VAL A 21 -19.43 -13.15 -9.83
N PRO A 22 -20.08 -12.08 -10.33
CA PRO A 22 -21.26 -12.23 -11.21
C PRO A 22 -20.96 -13.02 -12.48
N GLU A 23 -21.89 -13.89 -12.89
CA GLU A 23 -21.76 -14.78 -14.05
C GLU A 23 -21.40 -14.04 -15.36
N TYR A 24 -21.92 -12.82 -15.56
CA TYR A 24 -21.58 -12.03 -16.76
C TYR A 24 -20.09 -11.63 -16.78
N ILE A 25 -19.46 -11.41 -15.62
CA ILE A 25 -18.02 -11.13 -15.52
C ILE A 25 -17.21 -12.40 -15.80
N GLU A 26 -17.65 -13.56 -15.33
CA GLU A 26 -17.01 -14.84 -15.65
C GLU A 26 -17.06 -15.13 -17.15
N LYS A 27 -18.19 -14.87 -17.81
CA LYS A 27 -18.30 -14.97 -19.27
C LYS A 27 -17.37 -14.00 -20.02
N ILE A 28 -17.08 -12.82 -19.44
CA ILE A 28 -16.07 -11.91 -20.01
C ILE A 28 -14.68 -12.49 -19.80
N ALA A 29 -14.38 -13.04 -18.59
CA ALA A 29 -13.11 -13.68 -18.28
C ALA A 29 -12.80 -14.82 -19.29
N ASP A 30 -13.76 -15.67 -19.59
CA ASP A 30 -13.61 -16.74 -20.59
C ASP A 30 -13.21 -16.17 -21.96
N LYS A 31 -13.86 -15.10 -22.42
CA LYS A 31 -13.51 -14.42 -23.67
C LYS A 31 -12.13 -13.78 -23.64
N VAL A 32 -11.75 -13.19 -22.53
CA VAL A 32 -10.41 -12.64 -22.31
C VAL A 32 -9.34 -13.72 -22.44
N LEU A 33 -9.56 -14.88 -21.84
CA LEU A 33 -8.62 -16.01 -21.85
C LEU A 33 -8.40 -16.59 -23.25
N LEU A 34 -9.33 -16.44 -24.19
CA LEU A 34 -9.14 -16.82 -25.60
C LEU A 34 -7.99 -16.06 -26.29
N ASN A 35 -7.55 -14.94 -25.75
CA ASN A 35 -6.43 -14.17 -26.30
C ASN A 35 -5.05 -14.72 -25.91
N TYR A 36 -4.97 -15.78 -25.11
CA TYR A 36 -3.70 -16.37 -24.65
C TYR A 36 -3.39 -17.70 -25.34
N LYS A 37 -2.10 -18.08 -25.38
CA LYS A 37 -1.60 -19.29 -26.09
C LYS A 37 -1.61 -20.56 -25.23
N PHE A 38 -2.42 -20.62 -24.19
CA PHE A 38 -2.55 -21.80 -23.33
C PHE A 38 -4.02 -22.23 -23.21
N LYS A 39 -4.24 -23.48 -22.80
CA LYS A 39 -5.56 -24.00 -22.47
C LYS A 39 -5.77 -23.87 -20.95
N VAL A 40 -6.93 -23.37 -20.56
CA VAL A 40 -7.38 -23.32 -19.16
C VAL A 40 -8.15 -24.60 -18.86
N TYR A 41 -7.84 -25.25 -17.75
CA TYR A 41 -8.53 -26.45 -17.27
C TYR A 41 -9.54 -26.12 -16.17
N SER A 42 -9.17 -25.19 -15.26
CA SER A 42 -10.04 -24.70 -14.19
C SER A 42 -9.67 -23.27 -13.80
N MET A 43 -10.61 -22.56 -13.19
CA MET A 43 -10.48 -21.18 -12.74
C MET A 43 -11.14 -21.05 -11.36
N PHE A 44 -10.43 -20.50 -10.38
CA PHE A 44 -10.89 -20.33 -9.01
C PHE A 44 -10.72 -18.88 -8.59
N VAL A 45 -11.77 -18.25 -8.04
CA VAL A 45 -11.68 -16.90 -7.48
C VAL A 45 -10.83 -16.93 -6.23
N VAL A 46 -9.81 -16.09 -6.17
CA VAL A 46 -8.89 -15.98 -5.02
C VAL A 46 -9.26 -14.80 -4.13
N THR A 47 -9.69 -13.69 -4.74
CA THR A 47 -10.12 -12.49 -4.02
C THR A 47 -10.94 -11.58 -4.92
N THR A 48 -11.75 -10.75 -4.31
CA THR A 48 -12.56 -9.72 -4.99
C THR A 48 -12.31 -8.35 -4.37
N LYS A 49 -12.52 -7.32 -5.18
CA LYS A 49 -12.73 -5.93 -4.78
C LYS A 49 -14.08 -5.51 -5.38
N SER A 50 -15.13 -6.15 -4.91
CA SER A 50 -16.50 -6.04 -5.44
C SER A 50 -17.00 -4.59 -5.48
N ASP A 51 -16.70 -3.81 -4.43
CA ASP A 51 -16.99 -2.37 -4.32
C ASP A 51 -16.36 -1.52 -5.45
N LYS A 52 -15.35 -2.05 -6.15
CA LYS A 52 -14.62 -1.38 -7.23
C LYS A 52 -14.66 -2.14 -8.55
N GLY A 53 -15.34 -3.27 -8.57
CA GLY A 53 -15.41 -4.13 -9.74
C GLY A 53 -14.05 -4.69 -10.15
N GLY A 54 -13.36 -5.35 -9.24
CA GLY A 54 -12.09 -6.03 -9.44
C GLY A 54 -12.11 -7.45 -8.88
N ALA A 55 -11.32 -8.36 -9.47
CA ALA A 55 -11.18 -9.72 -8.96
C ALA A 55 -9.87 -10.37 -9.43
N ILE A 56 -9.45 -11.42 -8.75
CA ILE A 56 -8.29 -12.24 -9.09
C ILE A 56 -8.71 -13.69 -9.07
N TRP A 57 -8.34 -14.41 -10.13
CA TRP A 57 -8.52 -15.87 -10.25
C TRP A 57 -7.16 -16.56 -10.33
N LYS A 58 -7.07 -17.72 -9.71
CA LYS A 58 -6.04 -18.71 -10.01
C LYS A 58 -6.54 -19.59 -11.17
N LEU A 59 -5.67 -19.79 -12.14
CA LEU A 59 -5.93 -20.62 -13.34
C LEU A 59 -5.04 -21.85 -13.28
N GLU A 60 -5.60 -23.04 -13.50
CA GLU A 60 -4.85 -24.22 -13.85
C GLU A 60 -4.80 -24.31 -15.38
N THR A 61 -3.58 -24.30 -15.94
CA THR A 61 -3.40 -24.23 -17.40
C THR A 61 -2.46 -25.31 -17.94
N SER A 62 -2.46 -25.47 -19.27
CA SER A 62 -1.57 -26.41 -19.97
C SER A 62 -0.08 -26.06 -19.84
N VAL A 63 0.27 -24.92 -19.30
CA VAL A 63 1.65 -24.43 -19.12
C VAL A 63 1.94 -24.05 -17.66
N GLY A 64 1.25 -24.70 -16.73
CA GLY A 64 1.34 -24.44 -15.30
C GLY A 64 0.37 -23.38 -14.80
N PRO A 65 0.33 -23.15 -13.49
CA PRO A 65 -0.63 -22.23 -12.89
C PRO A 65 -0.36 -20.77 -13.27
N LYS A 66 -1.43 -20.00 -13.44
CA LYS A 66 -1.41 -18.56 -13.76
C LYS A 66 -2.38 -17.81 -12.89
N SER A 67 -2.26 -16.48 -12.83
CA SER A 67 -3.28 -15.59 -12.30
C SER A 67 -3.95 -14.81 -13.42
N LEU A 68 -5.29 -14.74 -13.40
CA LEU A 68 -6.03 -13.75 -14.18
C LEU A 68 -6.45 -12.64 -13.23
N LYS A 69 -6.21 -11.39 -13.61
CA LYS A 69 -6.58 -10.24 -12.81
C LYS A 69 -7.44 -9.26 -13.59
N LEU A 70 -8.61 -8.93 -13.04
CA LEU A 70 -9.48 -7.85 -13.45
C LEU A 70 -9.10 -6.60 -12.66
N LEU A 71 -8.54 -5.60 -13.35
CA LEU A 71 -8.09 -4.38 -12.71
C LEU A 71 -9.26 -3.44 -12.42
N HIS A 72 -9.39 -3.05 -11.15
CA HIS A 72 -10.48 -2.19 -10.70
C HIS A 72 -10.29 -0.69 -11.04
N ARG A 73 -9.09 -0.29 -11.44
CA ARG A 73 -8.77 1.10 -11.80
C ARG A 73 -9.14 1.41 -13.24
N ARG A 74 -9.22 2.70 -13.58
CA ARG A 74 -9.42 3.14 -14.98
C ARG A 74 -8.32 2.61 -15.88
N PRO A 75 -8.61 2.31 -17.16
CA PRO A 75 -7.65 1.75 -18.11
C PRO A 75 -6.31 2.51 -18.15
N SER A 76 -6.34 3.82 -18.33
CA SER A 76 -5.12 4.66 -18.37
C SER A 76 -4.25 4.54 -17.13
N ARG A 77 -4.86 4.42 -15.94
CA ARG A 77 -4.16 4.21 -14.67
C ARG A 77 -3.62 2.78 -14.55
N SER A 78 -4.35 1.80 -15.06
CA SER A 78 -3.93 0.40 -15.10
C SER A 78 -2.76 0.18 -16.06
N ILE A 79 -2.72 0.88 -17.21
CA ILE A 79 -1.57 0.87 -18.12
C ILE A 79 -0.29 1.33 -17.40
N PHE A 80 -0.38 2.31 -16.50
CA PHE A 80 0.77 2.74 -15.71
C PHE A 80 1.33 1.61 -14.84
N SER A 81 0.48 0.90 -14.08
CA SER A 81 0.93 -0.18 -13.20
C SER A 81 1.43 -1.40 -13.98
N LEU A 82 0.79 -1.74 -15.10
CA LEU A 82 1.26 -2.83 -15.98
C LEU A 82 2.62 -2.52 -16.61
N GLY A 83 2.83 -1.27 -17.08
CA GLY A 83 4.12 -0.83 -17.59
C GLY A 83 5.22 -0.83 -16.52
N ALA A 84 4.87 -0.50 -15.27
CA ALA A 84 5.79 -0.60 -14.14
C ALA A 84 6.17 -2.05 -13.83
N GLN A 85 5.20 -2.96 -13.81
CA GLN A 85 5.42 -4.39 -13.60
C GLN A 85 6.30 -4.99 -14.70
N GLU A 86 6.00 -4.69 -15.97
CA GLU A 86 6.82 -5.12 -17.10
C GLU A 86 8.26 -4.60 -17.01
N TYR A 87 8.45 -3.31 -16.70
CA TYR A 87 9.78 -2.72 -16.52
C TYR A 87 10.58 -3.43 -15.41
N LEU A 88 9.97 -3.67 -14.26
CA LEU A 88 10.60 -4.35 -13.14
C LEU A 88 11.03 -5.78 -13.50
N VAL A 89 10.21 -6.51 -14.25
CA VAL A 89 10.51 -7.89 -14.65
C VAL A 89 11.50 -7.92 -15.81
N GLU A 90 11.20 -7.25 -16.91
CA GLU A 90 11.94 -7.42 -18.16
C GLU A 90 13.29 -6.69 -18.15
N VAL A 91 13.32 -5.47 -17.59
CA VAL A 91 14.53 -4.64 -17.57
C VAL A 91 15.35 -4.89 -16.32
N GLN A 92 14.69 -4.90 -15.15
CA GLN A 92 15.38 -4.95 -13.86
C GLN A 92 15.54 -6.35 -13.28
N LYS A 93 14.86 -7.35 -13.85
CA LYS A 93 14.87 -8.75 -13.38
C LYS A 93 14.46 -8.88 -11.89
N ALA A 94 13.56 -8.01 -11.45
CA ALA A 94 13.04 -8.02 -10.09
C ALA A 94 12.15 -9.24 -9.83
N SER A 95 12.09 -9.70 -8.59
CA SER A 95 11.20 -10.79 -8.15
C SER A 95 9.75 -10.26 -8.00
N VAL A 96 9.11 -10.09 -9.15
CA VAL A 96 7.72 -9.66 -9.33
C VAL A 96 7.09 -10.63 -10.33
N PRO A 97 5.83 -11.06 -10.17
CA PRO A 97 5.20 -11.98 -11.11
C PRO A 97 5.24 -11.48 -12.56
N PRO A 98 5.85 -12.23 -13.50
CA PRO A 98 5.90 -11.84 -14.91
C PRO A 98 4.52 -11.80 -15.56
N ILE A 99 4.28 -10.77 -16.38
CA ILE A 99 3.06 -10.68 -17.20
C ILE A 99 3.18 -11.63 -18.38
N ILE A 100 2.12 -12.41 -18.62
CA ILE A 100 2.01 -13.29 -19.79
C ILE A 100 1.41 -12.50 -20.95
N LYS A 101 2.15 -12.42 -22.03
CA LYS A 101 1.68 -11.72 -23.25
C LYS A 101 0.52 -12.44 -23.92
N THR A 102 -0.39 -11.68 -24.49
CA THR A 102 -1.44 -12.19 -25.39
C THR A 102 -0.84 -12.80 -26.66
N LYS A 103 -1.66 -13.41 -27.50
CA LYS A 103 -1.28 -13.91 -28.84
C LYS A 103 -0.69 -12.81 -29.73
N ASP A 104 -1.15 -11.57 -29.53
CA ASP A 104 -0.74 -10.39 -30.30
C ASP A 104 0.43 -9.63 -29.64
N GLY A 105 0.96 -10.15 -28.54
CA GLY A 105 2.12 -9.57 -27.83
C GLY A 105 1.79 -8.47 -26.81
N GLU A 106 0.51 -8.22 -26.55
CA GLU A 106 0.05 -7.20 -25.61
C GLU A 106 0.13 -7.67 -24.15
N ASN A 107 0.25 -6.73 -23.22
CA ASN A 107 0.29 -7.00 -21.77
C ASN A 107 -1.10 -7.26 -21.16
N PHE A 108 -2.16 -6.88 -21.85
CA PHE A 108 -3.52 -6.92 -21.33
C PHE A 108 -4.56 -7.10 -22.43
N VAL A 109 -5.79 -7.39 -22.02
CA VAL A 109 -6.98 -7.37 -22.86
C VAL A 109 -7.94 -6.33 -22.27
N GLU A 110 -8.50 -5.47 -23.10
CA GLU A 110 -9.58 -4.55 -22.70
C GLU A 110 -10.94 -5.19 -22.93
N ALA A 111 -11.71 -5.39 -21.88
CA ALA A 111 -13.07 -5.92 -21.95
C ALA A 111 -13.92 -5.39 -20.78
N GLY A 112 -15.19 -5.10 -21.06
CA GLY A 112 -16.12 -4.56 -20.05
C GLY A 112 -15.71 -3.19 -19.51
N GLY A 113 -14.98 -2.37 -20.28
CA GLY A 113 -14.50 -1.05 -19.89
C GLY A 113 -13.32 -1.07 -18.91
N LYS A 114 -12.71 -2.24 -18.69
CA LYS A 114 -11.58 -2.46 -17.78
C LYS A 114 -10.47 -3.24 -18.44
N LEU A 115 -9.28 -3.23 -17.83
CA LEU A 115 -8.16 -4.04 -18.29
C LEU A 115 -8.07 -5.35 -17.50
N TRP A 116 -7.74 -6.40 -18.24
CA TRP A 116 -7.49 -7.73 -17.75
C TRP A 116 -6.09 -8.16 -18.16
N PHE A 117 -5.38 -8.81 -17.25
CA PHE A 117 -4.09 -9.40 -17.60
C PHE A 117 -3.89 -10.75 -16.93
N VAL A 118 -3.00 -11.54 -17.52
CA VAL A 118 -2.53 -12.78 -16.94
C VAL A 118 -1.08 -12.61 -16.50
N ALA A 119 -0.75 -13.16 -15.35
CA ALA A 119 0.63 -13.22 -14.86
C ALA A 119 0.96 -14.63 -14.36
N GLU A 120 2.25 -14.92 -14.19
CA GLU A 120 2.68 -16.15 -13.55
C GLU A 120 2.11 -16.24 -12.12
N TRP A 121 1.66 -17.44 -11.75
CA TRP A 121 1.32 -17.78 -10.39
C TRP A 121 2.55 -18.39 -9.73
N ILE A 122 3.11 -17.72 -8.73
CA ILE A 122 4.29 -18.21 -8.04
C ILE A 122 3.82 -19.13 -6.90
N GLU A 123 4.04 -20.45 -7.02
CA GLU A 123 3.46 -21.45 -6.13
C GLU A 123 4.12 -21.51 -4.75
N SER A 124 5.42 -21.24 -4.67
CA SER A 124 6.20 -21.36 -3.42
C SER A 124 6.11 -20.16 -2.48
N LEU A 125 5.21 -19.19 -2.76
CA LEU A 125 5.10 -18.00 -1.92
C LEU A 125 4.51 -18.33 -0.56
N THR A 126 5.21 -17.92 0.49
CA THR A 126 4.80 -18.07 1.89
C THR A 126 4.88 -16.71 2.61
N PRO A 127 3.96 -16.44 3.56
CA PRO A 127 4.07 -15.27 4.40
C PRO A 127 5.40 -15.24 5.15
N VAL A 128 5.98 -14.06 5.28
CA VAL A 128 7.17 -13.84 6.11
C VAL A 128 6.78 -13.94 7.59
N SER A 129 7.67 -14.49 8.43
CA SER A 129 7.43 -14.55 9.89
C SER A 129 7.23 -13.17 10.50
N LYS A 130 6.21 -13.03 11.36
CA LYS A 130 5.89 -11.75 12.02
C LYS A 130 6.81 -11.49 13.21
N ASP A 131 8.12 -11.46 12.95
CA ASP A 131 9.17 -11.17 13.91
C ASP A 131 10.15 -10.12 13.35
N LEU A 132 11.18 -9.78 14.11
CA LEU A 132 12.16 -8.77 13.69
C LEU A 132 12.92 -9.18 12.41
N GLU A 133 13.26 -10.46 12.25
CA GLU A 133 13.96 -10.94 11.05
C GLU A 133 13.05 -10.84 9.83
N GLY A 134 11.78 -11.19 9.95
CA GLY A 134 10.80 -11.00 8.87
C GLY A 134 10.61 -9.53 8.51
N ALA A 135 10.54 -8.64 9.51
CA ALA A 135 10.49 -7.19 9.27
C ALA A 135 11.73 -6.68 8.51
N LYS A 136 12.93 -7.18 8.84
CA LYS A 136 14.18 -6.86 8.13
C LYS A 136 14.16 -7.36 6.69
N HIS A 137 13.68 -8.58 6.44
CA HIS A 137 13.52 -9.11 5.08
C HIS A 137 12.58 -8.25 4.25
N LEU A 138 11.43 -7.87 4.81
CA LEU A 138 10.49 -6.96 4.14
C LEU A 138 11.13 -5.59 3.83
N CYS A 139 11.84 -5.00 4.77
CA CYS A 139 12.49 -3.71 4.56
C CYS A 139 13.61 -3.78 3.52
N TYR A 140 14.41 -4.84 3.51
CA TYR A 140 15.45 -5.05 2.52
C TYR A 140 14.86 -5.19 1.11
N ALA A 141 13.84 -6.06 0.94
CA ALA A 141 13.17 -6.26 -0.33
C ALA A 141 12.48 -4.99 -0.84
N LEU A 142 11.87 -4.22 0.07
CA LEU A 142 11.32 -2.90 -0.26
C LEU A 142 12.38 -1.93 -0.77
N GLY A 143 13.55 -1.92 -0.14
CA GLY A 143 14.70 -1.12 -0.58
C GLY A 143 15.15 -1.52 -1.99
N GLU A 144 15.26 -2.81 -2.27
CA GLU A 144 15.59 -3.31 -3.61
C GLU A 144 14.54 -2.90 -4.64
N PHE A 145 13.25 -3.06 -4.34
CA PHE A 145 12.15 -2.63 -5.20
C PHE A 145 12.28 -1.14 -5.56
N HIS A 146 12.48 -0.28 -4.57
CA HIS A 146 12.64 1.16 -4.81
C HIS A 146 13.87 1.46 -5.65
N ARG A 147 14.99 0.82 -5.39
CA ARG A 147 16.24 0.98 -6.16
C ARG A 147 16.06 0.55 -7.60
N LEU A 148 15.45 -0.61 -7.83
CA LEU A 148 15.21 -1.17 -9.17
C LEU A 148 14.16 -0.39 -9.96
N SER A 149 13.22 0.28 -9.28
CA SER A 149 12.17 1.06 -9.95
C SER A 149 12.63 2.42 -10.48
N LYS A 150 13.84 2.87 -10.12
CA LYS A 150 14.42 4.13 -10.62
C LYS A 150 14.60 4.06 -12.14
N GLY A 151 14.35 5.17 -12.81
CA GLY A 151 14.46 5.24 -14.27
C GLY A 151 13.24 4.72 -15.03
N HIS A 152 12.21 4.22 -14.35
CA HIS A 152 10.98 3.82 -15.01
C HIS A 152 10.36 4.98 -15.82
N ILE A 153 10.06 4.71 -17.09
CA ILE A 153 9.37 5.62 -18.01
C ILE A 153 8.00 4.99 -18.32
N PRO A 154 6.91 5.63 -17.91
CA PRO A 154 5.58 5.11 -18.18
C PRO A 154 5.26 5.01 -19.67
N PRO A 155 4.43 4.04 -20.11
CA PRO A 155 3.90 3.99 -21.46
C PRO A 155 3.18 5.29 -21.86
N LYS A 156 3.19 5.65 -23.16
CA LYS A 156 2.62 6.93 -23.66
C LYS A 156 1.16 7.16 -23.30
N ASN A 157 0.36 6.08 -23.25
CA ASN A 157 -1.10 6.15 -22.95
C ASN A 157 -1.38 6.02 -21.44
N ALA A 158 -0.34 5.92 -20.60
CA ALA A 158 -0.52 5.80 -19.16
C ALA A 158 -0.87 7.14 -18.52
N GLU A 159 -1.84 7.14 -17.62
CA GLU A 159 -2.06 8.24 -16.69
C GLU A 159 -0.98 8.18 -15.60
N ILE A 160 -0.08 9.16 -15.61
CA ILE A 160 1.04 9.21 -14.68
C ILE A 160 0.53 9.34 -13.24
N ALA A 161 0.85 8.36 -12.43
CA ALA A 161 0.60 8.41 -11.00
C ALA A 161 1.82 8.97 -10.27
N SER A 162 1.70 10.15 -9.71
CA SER A 162 2.74 10.75 -8.87
C SER A 162 2.15 11.37 -7.62
N ARG A 163 2.84 11.19 -6.51
CA ARG A 163 2.53 11.78 -5.19
C ARG A 163 3.61 12.73 -4.71
N LEU A 164 4.70 12.90 -5.47
CA LEU A 164 5.85 13.72 -5.08
C LEU A 164 5.47 15.13 -4.61
N HIS A 165 4.50 15.76 -5.26
CA HIS A 165 4.06 17.12 -4.91
C HIS A 165 2.89 17.16 -3.90
N LYS A 166 2.44 16.00 -3.37
CA LYS A 166 1.19 15.92 -2.62
C LYS A 166 1.36 15.84 -1.10
N TRP A 167 2.59 15.77 -0.60
CA TRP A 167 2.82 15.55 0.82
C TRP A 167 2.26 16.65 1.72
N PRO A 168 2.51 17.96 1.47
CA PRO A 168 1.92 19.01 2.31
C PRO A 168 0.40 18.89 2.37
N ARG A 169 -0.26 18.72 1.21
CA ARG A 169 -1.72 18.52 1.17
C ARG A 169 -2.18 17.23 1.88
N THR A 170 -1.35 16.19 1.87
CA THR A 170 -1.66 14.95 2.61
C THR A 170 -1.60 15.18 4.11
N PHE A 171 -0.62 15.95 4.61
CA PHE A 171 -0.49 16.33 6.02
C PHE A 171 -1.65 17.25 6.45
N GLU A 172 -2.01 18.25 5.64
CA GLU A 172 -3.19 19.08 5.86
C GLU A 172 -4.45 18.23 6.02
N LYS A 173 -4.65 17.23 5.15
CA LYS A 173 -5.79 16.31 5.26
C LYS A 173 -5.79 15.49 6.55
N VAL A 174 -4.63 15.21 7.15
CA VAL A 174 -4.61 14.56 8.47
C VAL A 174 -5.13 15.52 9.53
N ILE A 175 -4.75 16.81 9.47
CA ILE A 175 -5.27 17.85 10.38
C ILE A 175 -6.79 17.98 10.21
N GLU A 176 -7.29 18.09 8.97
CA GLU A 176 -8.73 18.15 8.67
C GLU A 176 -9.50 16.94 9.24
N LYS A 177 -8.87 15.76 9.21
CA LYS A 177 -9.48 14.54 9.76
C LYS A 177 -9.57 14.54 11.28
N MET A 178 -8.61 15.16 11.98
CA MET A 178 -8.73 15.36 13.43
C MET A 178 -9.90 16.28 13.76
N ASP A 179 -10.10 17.32 12.95
CA ASP A 179 -11.25 18.19 13.07
C ASP A 179 -12.59 17.45 12.83
N TRP A 180 -12.65 16.58 11.83
CA TRP A 180 -13.85 15.73 11.62
C TRP A 180 -14.17 14.86 12.83
N LEU A 181 -13.16 14.19 13.40
CA LEU A 181 -13.34 13.35 14.59
C LEU A 181 -13.84 14.18 15.79
N ARG A 182 -13.31 15.39 15.96
CA ARG A 182 -13.77 16.32 17.00
C ARG A 182 -15.23 16.72 16.78
N CYS A 183 -15.59 17.15 15.56
CA CYS A 183 -16.96 17.53 15.22
C CYS A 183 -17.94 16.38 15.45
N ILE A 184 -17.59 15.17 15.04
CA ILE A 184 -18.44 13.98 15.23
C ILE A 184 -18.65 13.70 16.72
N ALA A 185 -17.58 13.72 17.53
CA ALA A 185 -17.71 13.50 18.98
C ALA A 185 -18.53 14.60 19.67
N GLN A 186 -18.51 15.83 19.16
CA GLN A 186 -19.38 16.93 19.65
C GLN A 186 -20.84 16.78 19.26
N VAL A 187 -21.13 16.23 18.07
CA VAL A 187 -22.48 16.02 17.58
C VAL A 187 -23.17 14.81 18.24
N TYR A 188 -22.35 13.81 18.64
CA TYR A 188 -22.81 12.58 19.31
C TYR A 188 -22.27 12.50 20.75
N PRO A 189 -22.59 13.50 21.64
CA PRO A 189 -22.04 13.55 22.99
C PRO A 189 -22.53 12.43 23.90
N GLU A 190 -23.66 11.80 23.56
CA GLU A 190 -24.26 10.65 24.25
C GLU A 190 -23.51 9.34 24.02
N MET A 191 -22.67 9.28 22.98
CA MET A 191 -21.93 8.06 22.69
C MET A 191 -20.79 7.85 23.70
N PRO A 192 -20.60 6.62 24.21
CA PRO A 192 -19.66 6.31 25.29
C PRO A 192 -18.23 6.81 25.03
N ALA A 193 -17.71 6.70 23.80
CA ALA A 193 -16.35 7.08 23.46
C ALA A 193 -16.16 8.57 23.14
N SER A 194 -17.26 9.35 22.93
CA SER A 194 -17.15 10.74 22.53
C SER A 194 -16.41 11.63 23.52
N PRO A 195 -16.65 11.56 24.85
CA PRO A 195 -15.91 12.38 25.81
C PRO A 195 -14.40 12.12 25.76
N TYR A 196 -13.99 10.84 25.70
CA TYR A 196 -12.58 10.48 25.65
C TYR A 196 -11.92 10.86 24.32
N LEU A 197 -12.63 10.72 23.20
CA LEU A 197 -12.15 11.19 21.89
C LEU A 197 -11.88 12.70 21.90
N LEU A 198 -12.79 13.50 22.51
CA LEU A 198 -12.59 14.95 22.68
C LEU A 198 -11.40 15.31 23.57
N GLU A 199 -11.10 14.51 24.58
CA GLU A 199 -9.96 14.72 25.46
C GLU A 199 -8.63 14.56 24.71
N VAL A 200 -8.53 13.60 23.78
CA VAL A 200 -7.26 13.23 23.16
C VAL A 200 -7.01 13.83 21.77
N VAL A 201 -8.06 14.17 21.02
CA VAL A 201 -7.95 14.54 19.59
C VAL A 201 -7.08 15.78 19.36
N ASP A 202 -7.06 16.72 20.28
CA ASP A 202 -6.27 17.96 20.18
C ASP A 202 -4.77 17.70 20.22
N GLU A 203 -4.33 16.69 20.95
CA GLU A 203 -2.91 16.29 20.97
C GLU A 203 -2.50 15.77 19.59
N PHE A 204 -3.29 14.89 18.99
CA PHE A 204 -3.00 14.33 17.66
C PHE A 204 -3.09 15.40 16.56
N GLU A 205 -4.00 16.35 16.66
CA GLU A 205 -4.04 17.50 15.76
C GLU A 205 -2.76 18.34 15.87
N ASN A 206 -2.29 18.61 17.09
CA ASN A 206 -1.04 19.35 17.33
C ASN A 206 0.19 18.60 16.80
N GLN A 207 0.23 17.28 16.93
CA GLN A 207 1.27 16.45 16.31
C GLN A 207 1.28 16.62 14.80
N ALA A 208 0.11 16.57 14.16
CA ALA A 208 -0.03 16.73 12.71
C ALA A 208 0.40 18.14 12.24
N LYS A 209 -0.01 19.19 12.95
CA LYS A 209 0.38 20.59 12.67
C LYS A 209 1.90 20.77 12.76
N LYS A 210 2.55 20.26 13.82
CA LYS A 210 4.01 20.31 13.99
C LYS A 210 4.74 19.51 12.89
N SER A 211 4.19 18.38 12.49
CA SER A 211 4.76 17.57 11.41
C SER A 211 4.70 18.31 10.06
N LEU A 212 3.58 18.97 9.76
CA LEU A 212 3.43 19.81 8.56
C LEU A 212 4.40 21.00 8.56
N GLU A 213 4.51 21.70 9.69
CA GLU A 213 5.46 22.81 9.84
C GLU A 213 6.90 22.37 9.56
N ARG A 214 7.32 21.25 10.19
CA ARG A 214 8.65 20.67 9.96
C ARG A 214 8.84 20.24 8.49
N LEU A 215 7.82 19.66 7.84
CA LEU A 215 7.90 19.30 6.43
C LEU A 215 8.13 20.54 5.56
N ASN A 216 7.41 21.63 5.81
CA ASN A 216 7.52 22.87 5.07
C ASN A 216 8.88 23.58 5.24
N GLN A 217 9.53 23.38 6.39
CA GLN A 217 10.86 23.92 6.71
C GLN A 217 12.02 23.01 6.27
N SER A 218 11.70 21.79 5.81
CA SER A 218 12.69 20.79 5.41
C SER A 218 13.14 20.92 3.97
N SER A 219 14.09 20.08 3.56
CA SER A 219 14.54 19.94 2.17
C SER A 219 13.55 19.24 1.24
N TYR A 220 12.30 19.00 1.67
CA TYR A 220 11.29 18.26 0.90
C TYR A 220 11.17 18.75 -0.54
N TRP A 221 11.02 20.06 -0.76
CA TRP A 221 10.87 20.60 -2.11
C TRP A 221 12.12 20.45 -2.99
N ASP A 222 13.30 20.42 -2.40
CA ASP A 222 14.54 20.17 -3.15
C ASP A 222 14.65 18.69 -3.55
N LEU A 223 14.15 17.79 -2.70
CA LEU A 223 14.03 16.38 -3.07
C LEU A 223 13.00 16.17 -4.18
N VAL A 224 11.86 16.84 -4.14
CA VAL A 224 10.81 16.79 -5.17
C VAL A 224 11.32 17.26 -6.54
N LYS A 225 12.15 18.31 -6.59
CA LYS A 225 12.74 18.82 -7.83
C LYS A 225 13.57 17.80 -8.60
N LYS A 226 14.07 16.73 -7.95
CA LYS A 226 14.80 15.65 -8.63
C LYS A 226 13.92 14.84 -9.58
N GLY A 227 12.59 14.88 -9.39
CA GLY A 227 11.59 14.35 -10.30
C GLY A 227 11.30 12.85 -10.17
N ASN A 228 10.27 12.42 -10.88
CA ASN A 228 9.71 11.07 -10.81
C ASN A 228 10.73 9.96 -11.11
N SER A 229 11.46 10.09 -12.22
CA SER A 229 12.40 9.06 -12.69
C SER A 229 13.58 8.86 -11.74
N TYR A 230 13.99 9.93 -11.04
CA TYR A 230 15.06 9.85 -10.04
C TYR A 230 14.66 9.04 -8.81
N TRP A 231 13.43 9.26 -8.32
CA TRP A 231 12.95 8.58 -7.10
C TRP A 231 12.44 7.18 -7.38
N GLY A 232 11.85 6.94 -8.55
CA GLY A 232 11.22 5.67 -8.90
C GLY A 232 9.83 5.51 -8.28
N LEU A 233 9.42 4.27 -8.16
CA LEU A 233 8.07 3.90 -7.75
C LEU A 233 8.04 3.54 -6.26
N VAL A 234 6.94 3.89 -5.60
CA VAL A 234 6.49 3.32 -4.33
C VAL A 234 5.35 2.34 -4.60
N HIS A 235 5.25 1.31 -3.79
CA HIS A 235 4.21 0.29 -3.89
C HIS A 235 2.85 0.80 -3.38
N GLN A 236 2.87 1.61 -2.35
CA GLN A 236 1.75 2.19 -1.60
C GLN A 236 0.96 1.22 -0.72
N ASP A 237 0.97 -0.06 -1.03
CA ASP A 237 0.30 -1.12 -0.26
C ASP A 237 1.25 -2.25 0.12
N TYR A 238 2.54 -1.94 0.27
CA TYR A 238 3.54 -2.90 0.71
C TYR A 238 3.43 -3.21 2.20
N GLY A 239 3.62 -4.47 2.53
CA GLY A 239 3.62 -4.96 3.90
C GLY A 239 3.65 -6.48 3.95
N TRP A 240 3.25 -7.04 5.08
CA TRP A 240 3.27 -8.47 5.39
C TRP A 240 2.46 -9.35 4.42
N SER A 241 1.48 -8.78 3.72
CA SER A 241 0.66 -9.50 2.73
C SER A 241 1.26 -9.49 1.33
N ASN A 242 1.97 -8.42 0.95
CA ASN A 242 2.43 -8.18 -0.42
C ASN A 242 3.94 -8.36 -0.60
N GLY A 243 4.70 -8.56 0.49
CA GLY A 243 6.05 -9.10 0.48
C GLY A 243 6.00 -10.56 0.94
N GLN A 244 6.37 -11.48 0.07
CA GLN A 244 6.26 -12.92 0.31
C GLN A 244 7.62 -13.61 0.11
N MET A 245 7.89 -14.63 0.91
CA MET A 245 9.09 -15.44 0.74
C MET A 245 8.85 -16.53 -0.31
N GLY A 246 9.71 -16.62 -1.32
CA GLY A 246 9.75 -17.71 -2.29
C GLY A 246 11.06 -18.47 -2.21
N ASP A 247 11.23 -19.49 -3.05
CA ASP A 247 12.43 -20.37 -3.07
C ASP A 247 13.73 -19.59 -3.30
N ASN A 248 13.68 -18.51 -4.06
CA ASN A 248 14.84 -17.69 -4.45
C ASN A 248 14.87 -16.31 -3.78
N GLY A 249 14.23 -16.15 -2.62
CA GLY A 249 14.17 -14.89 -1.88
C GLY A 249 12.81 -14.21 -1.92
N MET A 250 12.81 -12.91 -1.60
CA MET A 250 11.58 -12.15 -1.46
C MET A 250 10.93 -11.80 -2.81
N TRP A 251 9.64 -11.97 -2.89
CA TRP A 251 8.78 -11.55 -4.00
C TRP A 251 7.88 -10.40 -3.58
N ILE A 252 7.60 -9.50 -4.52
CA ILE A 252 6.66 -8.39 -4.32
C ILE A 252 5.49 -8.56 -5.27
N ILE A 253 4.29 -8.63 -4.73
CA ILE A 253 3.05 -8.88 -5.46
C ILE A 253 2.08 -7.70 -5.34
N ASP A 254 1.04 -7.67 -6.19
CA ASP A 254 -0.02 -6.67 -6.20
C ASP A 254 0.44 -5.22 -6.46
N LEU A 255 1.02 -4.99 -7.63
CA LEU A 255 1.54 -3.68 -8.04
C LEU A 255 0.47 -2.68 -8.52
N ASP A 256 -0.81 -2.93 -8.36
CA ASP A 256 -1.90 -2.06 -8.85
C ASP A 256 -1.82 -0.64 -8.29
N GLY A 257 -1.25 -0.51 -7.09
CA GLY A 257 -1.15 0.74 -6.35
C GLY A 257 0.02 1.63 -6.76
N VAL A 258 1.03 1.12 -7.45
CA VAL A 258 2.32 1.82 -7.65
C VAL A 258 2.18 3.24 -8.19
N ALA A 259 3.03 4.13 -7.71
CA ALA A 259 3.09 5.52 -8.14
C ALA A 259 4.50 6.06 -7.90
N PHE A 260 4.87 7.13 -8.57
CA PHE A 260 6.08 7.87 -8.22
C PHE A 260 5.90 8.60 -6.88
N ASP A 261 6.87 8.44 -5.99
CA ASP A 261 6.92 9.15 -4.71
C ASP A 261 8.32 9.06 -4.08
N LEU A 262 8.52 9.75 -2.95
CA LEU A 262 9.69 9.53 -2.11
C LEU A 262 9.63 8.10 -1.53
N PRO A 263 10.69 7.31 -1.70
CA PRO A 263 10.67 5.89 -1.35
C PRO A 263 10.45 5.62 0.14
N ILE A 264 10.84 6.57 1.01
CA ILE A 264 10.66 6.47 2.46
C ILE A 264 9.19 6.42 2.89
N ARG A 265 8.25 6.77 2.02
CA ARG A 265 6.83 6.70 2.32
C ARG A 265 6.36 5.27 2.62
N ASP A 266 6.78 4.29 1.83
CA ASP A 266 6.43 2.89 2.07
C ASP A 266 7.17 2.34 3.29
N LEU A 267 8.44 2.74 3.48
CA LEU A 267 9.21 2.39 4.67
C LEU A 267 8.52 2.91 5.94
N ARG A 268 8.08 4.17 5.96
CA ARG A 268 7.30 4.73 7.07
C ARG A 268 6.03 3.92 7.33
N LYS A 269 5.26 3.58 6.26
CA LYS A 269 4.03 2.79 6.41
C LYS A 269 4.31 1.41 7.03
N LEU A 270 5.37 0.74 6.56
CA LEU A 270 5.76 -0.56 7.10
C LEU A 270 6.18 -0.46 8.56
N ILE A 271 7.01 0.53 8.93
CA ILE A 271 7.44 0.76 10.31
C ILE A 271 6.22 1.08 11.19
N SER A 272 5.43 2.10 10.83
CA SER A 272 4.28 2.52 11.65
C SER A 272 3.23 1.42 11.81
N GLY A 273 2.96 0.66 10.73
CA GLY A 273 2.04 -0.47 10.81
C GLY A 273 2.55 -1.58 11.71
N THR A 274 3.82 -1.94 11.59
CA THR A 274 4.44 -2.97 12.45
C THR A 274 4.44 -2.55 13.92
N MET A 275 4.76 -1.30 14.23
CA MET A 275 4.73 -0.78 15.62
C MET A 275 3.30 -0.71 16.17
N ALA A 276 2.33 -0.38 15.33
CA ALA A 276 0.92 -0.40 15.71
C ALA A 276 0.43 -1.84 16.01
N ASP A 277 0.80 -2.81 15.18
CA ASP A 277 0.47 -4.22 15.38
C ASP A 277 1.12 -4.80 16.64
N ASN A 278 2.30 -4.29 17.04
CA ASN A 278 3.01 -4.66 18.26
C ASN A 278 2.52 -3.88 19.50
N TYR A 279 1.64 -2.89 19.35
CA TYR A 279 1.14 -2.01 20.40
C TYR A 279 2.24 -1.22 21.15
N VAL A 280 3.44 -1.15 20.59
CA VAL A 280 4.59 -0.45 21.18
C VAL A 280 5.61 -0.07 20.12
N TRP A 281 6.19 1.11 20.23
CA TRP A 281 7.35 1.49 19.46
C TRP A 281 8.62 1.00 20.17
N ASP A 282 9.42 0.24 19.47
CA ASP A 282 10.68 -0.32 19.95
C ASP A 282 11.84 0.21 19.11
N THR A 283 12.85 0.77 19.80
CA THR A 283 14.02 1.39 19.15
C THR A 283 14.82 0.38 18.32
N THR A 284 14.96 -0.85 18.80
CA THR A 284 15.71 -1.91 18.10
C THR A 284 15.02 -2.28 16.81
N TRP A 285 13.70 -2.50 16.84
CA TRP A 285 12.92 -2.79 15.65
C TRP A 285 13.04 -1.67 14.60
N VAL A 286 12.82 -0.43 15.00
CA VAL A 286 12.85 0.71 14.08
C VAL A 286 14.25 0.87 13.47
N ARG A 287 15.33 0.75 14.26
CA ARG A 287 16.72 0.80 13.79
C ARG A 287 17.04 -0.30 12.79
N GLU A 288 16.69 -1.53 13.11
CA GLU A 288 16.97 -2.68 12.26
C GLU A 288 16.17 -2.63 10.95
N MET A 289 14.90 -2.21 10.99
CA MET A 289 14.09 -2.01 9.79
C MET A 289 14.70 -0.93 8.88
N ILE A 290 15.09 0.22 9.43
CA ILE A 290 15.74 1.31 8.66
C ILE A 290 17.09 0.84 8.13
N SER A 291 17.88 0.14 8.93
CA SER A 291 19.20 -0.39 8.54
C SER A 291 19.09 -1.40 7.40
N ALA A 292 18.14 -2.33 7.48
CA ALA A 292 17.89 -3.32 6.44
C ALA A 292 17.48 -2.65 5.10
N TYR A 293 16.59 -1.67 5.16
CA TYR A 293 16.23 -0.87 4.00
C TYR A 293 17.43 -0.11 3.42
N HIS A 294 18.20 0.57 4.28
CA HIS A 294 19.36 1.38 3.88
C HIS A 294 20.43 0.55 3.15
N LYS A 295 20.65 -0.72 3.55
CA LYS A 295 21.55 -1.64 2.86
C LYS A 295 21.17 -1.88 1.40
N ALA A 296 19.89 -1.95 1.11
CA ALA A 296 19.38 -2.21 -0.24
C ALA A 296 19.20 -0.92 -1.08
N ASN A 297 18.80 0.18 -0.44
CA ASN A 297 18.60 1.50 -1.06
C ASN A 297 19.05 2.61 -0.10
N PRO A 298 20.28 3.09 -0.24
CA PRO A 298 20.85 4.07 0.69
C PRO A 298 20.00 5.33 0.86
N ILE A 299 19.73 5.69 2.11
CA ILE A 299 18.97 6.88 2.52
C ILE A 299 19.95 8.02 2.73
N SER A 300 19.74 9.19 2.07
CA SER A 300 20.50 10.41 2.35
C SER A 300 20.05 11.06 3.67
N LEU A 301 20.85 12.00 4.20
CA LEU A 301 20.48 12.75 5.41
C LEU A 301 19.11 13.43 5.26
N GLU A 302 18.90 14.09 4.12
CA GLU A 302 17.66 14.82 3.82
C GLU A 302 16.46 13.86 3.78
N LEU A 303 16.60 12.70 3.15
CA LEU A 303 15.57 11.67 3.14
C LEU A 303 15.31 11.10 4.54
N TYR A 304 16.36 10.93 5.34
CA TYR A 304 16.23 10.45 6.72
C TYR A 304 15.44 11.44 7.58
N GLU A 305 15.73 12.72 7.45
CA GLU A 305 14.99 13.79 8.14
C GLU A 305 13.51 13.79 7.74
N ILE A 306 13.20 13.63 6.45
CA ILE A 306 11.81 13.51 5.96
C ILE A 306 11.14 12.24 6.50
N LEU A 307 11.86 11.12 6.59
CA LEU A 307 11.34 9.89 7.19
C LEU A 307 10.91 10.13 8.65
N LEU A 308 11.74 10.80 9.45
CA LEU A 308 11.43 11.12 10.85
C LEU A 308 10.23 12.06 10.97
N ILE A 309 10.07 12.99 10.04
CA ILE A 309 8.90 13.87 9.96
C ILE A 309 7.63 13.06 9.64
N ASP A 310 7.68 12.16 8.65
CA ASP A 310 6.53 11.33 8.28
C ASP A 310 6.17 10.30 9.37
N LEU A 311 7.16 9.76 10.10
CA LEU A 311 6.94 8.91 11.27
C LEU A 311 6.27 9.67 12.43
N SER A 312 6.51 11.00 12.56
CA SER A 312 5.86 11.81 13.59
C SER A 312 4.39 12.15 13.28
N LEU A 313 3.95 12.02 12.03
CA LEU A 313 2.56 12.26 11.63
C LEU A 313 1.63 11.18 12.22
N PRO A 314 0.49 11.53 12.87
CA PRO A 314 -0.37 10.57 13.56
C PRO A 314 -1.32 9.83 12.60
N ASN A 315 -0.78 9.18 11.58
CA ASN A 315 -1.56 8.48 10.57
C ASN A 315 -2.43 7.35 11.14
N GLU A 316 -1.89 6.61 12.13
CA GLU A 316 -2.57 5.44 12.69
C GLU A 316 -3.78 5.83 13.55
N PHE A 317 -3.78 7.01 14.18
CA PHE A 317 -4.92 7.51 14.92
C PHE A 317 -6.16 7.61 14.01
N TYR A 318 -6.07 8.39 12.94
CA TYR A 318 -7.21 8.49 12.01
C TYR A 318 -7.54 7.16 11.34
N LYS A 319 -6.53 6.40 10.90
CA LYS A 319 -6.73 5.14 10.18
C LYS A 319 -7.62 4.18 10.97
N ASN A 320 -7.41 4.08 12.28
CA ASN A 320 -8.17 3.19 13.15
C ASN A 320 -9.52 3.78 13.60
N LEU A 321 -9.67 5.11 13.58
CA LEU A 321 -10.90 5.79 14.01
C LEU A 321 -11.77 6.30 12.84
N LYS A 322 -11.38 6.06 11.59
CA LYS A 322 -12.08 6.59 10.41
C LYS A 322 -13.57 6.19 10.36
N GLU A 323 -13.91 5.02 10.89
CA GLU A 323 -15.28 4.51 10.88
C GLU A 323 -16.22 5.36 11.74
N ALA A 324 -15.70 6.06 12.75
CA ALA A 324 -16.48 7.03 13.52
C ALA A 324 -17.10 8.12 12.63
N VAL A 325 -16.47 8.46 11.49
CA VAL A 325 -16.99 9.47 10.56
C VAL A 325 -18.14 8.93 9.70
N PHE A 326 -18.15 7.63 9.41
CA PHE A 326 -19.15 7.01 8.54
C PHE A 326 -20.32 6.41 9.32
N SER A 327 -20.05 5.89 10.53
CA SER A 327 -21.03 5.17 11.35
C SER A 327 -20.85 5.51 12.84
N PRO A 328 -21.01 6.79 13.25
CA PRO A 328 -20.70 7.23 14.61
C PRO A 328 -21.48 6.48 15.68
N GLU A 329 -22.77 6.27 15.48
CA GLU A 329 -23.68 5.61 16.46
C GLU A 329 -23.29 4.14 16.75
N THR A 330 -22.69 3.46 15.79
CA THR A 330 -22.26 2.08 15.96
C THR A 330 -20.81 1.93 16.34
N PHE A 331 -19.98 2.92 15.99
CA PHE A 331 -18.53 2.86 16.21
C PHE A 331 -18.11 3.44 17.57
N LEU A 332 -18.73 4.55 18.03
CA LEU A 332 -18.32 5.26 19.25
C LEU A 332 -18.89 4.62 20.53
N ASP A 333 -19.01 3.31 20.54
CA ASP A 333 -19.43 2.51 21.69
C ASP A 333 -18.29 2.32 22.74
N GLU A 334 -18.53 1.50 23.76
CA GLU A 334 -17.55 1.21 24.82
C GLU A 334 -16.27 0.56 24.29
N ARG A 335 -16.34 -0.19 23.18
CA ARG A 335 -15.17 -0.83 22.55
C ARG A 335 -14.24 0.22 21.93
N ALA A 336 -14.79 1.31 21.43
CA ALA A 336 -13.98 2.41 20.90
C ALA A 336 -13.14 3.09 21.99
N ILE A 337 -13.57 3.12 23.24
CA ILE A 337 -12.76 3.64 24.35
C ILE A 337 -11.46 2.83 24.48
N GLN A 338 -11.54 1.50 24.47
CA GLN A 338 -10.38 0.61 24.56
C GLN A 338 -9.46 0.76 23.33
N LEU A 339 -10.05 0.92 22.15
CA LEU A 339 -9.30 1.16 20.92
C LEU A 339 -8.53 2.48 20.98
N ILE A 340 -9.19 3.57 21.39
CA ILE A 340 -8.56 4.89 21.53
C ILE A 340 -7.43 4.83 22.57
N ASP A 341 -7.67 4.21 23.73
CA ASP A 341 -6.67 4.05 24.78
C ASP A 341 -5.43 3.30 24.28
N THR A 342 -5.64 2.19 23.55
CA THR A 342 -4.56 1.42 22.93
C THR A 342 -3.76 2.26 21.93
N ILE A 343 -4.41 3.07 21.11
CA ILE A 343 -3.73 3.93 20.14
C ILE A 343 -2.92 5.02 20.85
N VAL A 344 -3.50 5.66 21.88
CA VAL A 344 -2.85 6.70 22.68
C VAL A 344 -1.62 6.12 23.37
N ALA A 345 -1.76 5.00 24.07
CA ALA A 345 -0.65 4.33 24.77
C ALA A 345 0.48 3.96 23.79
N THR A 346 0.13 3.39 22.62
CA THR A 346 1.10 3.06 21.57
C THR A 346 1.82 4.32 21.05
N ASP A 347 1.09 5.40 20.78
CA ASP A 347 1.66 6.66 20.28
C ASP A 347 2.61 7.30 21.30
N GLN A 348 2.33 7.22 22.58
CA GLN A 348 3.21 7.74 23.63
C GLN A 348 4.59 7.07 23.60
N THR A 349 4.69 5.80 23.28
CA THR A 349 5.96 5.07 23.15
C THR A 349 6.78 5.48 21.93
N LYS A 350 6.17 6.12 20.92
CA LYS A 350 6.81 6.60 19.69
C LYS A 350 7.86 7.69 19.95
N TRP A 351 7.55 8.64 20.81
CA TRP A 351 8.35 9.85 20.97
C TRP A 351 9.75 9.63 21.54
N PRO A 352 9.94 8.79 22.57
CA PRO A 352 11.27 8.38 23.02
C PRO A 352 12.09 7.75 21.89
N VAL A 353 11.49 6.86 21.09
CA VAL A 353 12.13 6.19 19.95
C VAL A 353 12.59 7.20 18.91
N LEU A 354 11.70 8.09 18.45
CA LEU A 354 12.05 9.13 17.47
C LEU A 354 13.16 10.07 17.95
N LYS A 355 13.17 10.39 19.25
CA LYS A 355 14.23 11.19 19.87
C LYS A 355 15.57 10.45 19.84
N GLU A 356 15.56 9.17 20.17
CA GLU A 356 16.78 8.34 20.23
C GLU A 356 17.39 8.13 18.84
N ILE A 357 16.57 7.80 17.84
CA ILE A 357 17.05 7.54 16.46
C ILE A 357 17.40 8.82 15.67
N LYS A 358 17.11 10.00 16.20
CA LYS A 358 17.29 11.27 15.47
C LYS A 358 18.67 11.44 14.83
N ASN A 359 19.72 10.92 15.47
CA ASN A 359 21.10 11.07 15.01
C ASN A 359 21.69 9.79 14.37
N ASP A 360 20.90 8.73 14.24
CA ASP A 360 21.37 7.41 13.78
C ASP A 360 21.83 7.41 12.32
N TRP A 361 21.43 8.40 11.52
CA TRP A 361 21.91 8.51 10.13
C TRP A 361 23.45 8.50 10.03
N LYS A 362 24.16 9.08 11.03
CA LYS A 362 25.63 9.07 11.08
C LYS A 362 26.20 7.65 11.21
N GLU A 363 25.48 6.78 11.90
CA GLU A 363 25.87 5.37 12.07
C GLU A 363 25.50 4.51 10.83
N LEU A 364 24.37 4.82 10.18
CA LEU A 364 23.99 4.18 8.91
C LEU A 364 25.05 4.38 7.82
N LYS A 365 25.68 5.57 7.78
CA LYS A 365 26.72 5.91 6.78
C LYS A 365 28.03 5.11 6.98
N LYS A 366 28.24 4.50 8.17
CA LYS A 366 29.45 3.72 8.48
C LYS A 366 29.30 2.24 8.16
N LYS A 367 28.06 1.77 7.98
CA LYS A 367 27.72 0.37 7.64
C LYS A 367 27.53 0.21 6.15
#